data_7f281aa9f7b388fb52aaf68868900e92
#
_entry.id   7f281aa9f7b388fb52aaf68868900e92
#
_cell.length_a   1.000
_cell.length_b   1.000
_cell.length_c   1.000
_cell.angle_alpha   90.00
_cell.angle_beta   90.00
_cell.angle_gamma   90.00
#
_symmetry.space_group_name_H-M   'P 1'
#
loop_
_entity.id
_entity.type
_entity.pdbx_description
1 polymer ?
#
loop_
_entity_poly.entity_id
_entity_poly.type
_entity_poly.pdbx_seq_one_letter_code
_entity_poly.pdbx_strand_id
1 'polypeptide(L)'
;VQRWFYPADACSVFCFRLDTDFCSADDAEAMVALLRRHHLSATWFVDTQDEARLKETYAQFTDQEIGLHCHSHVVFDDVPRNRLNITRGVEALQRAGLQPRGFAAPFGEWNPALDAVLREQGFDYSGEFGLGYDDFPFYPLLPDGPSSVLQVPIHPISLGRLRRSHFTTQEMTDYFLAVMQRNFALHLPQIFYHHPHHGRLEVFDALFTKVTESGIPTMNLGQWTDWWKERLQAEVTVTLHGNKLSYSSSHPGLWLRVTTPQGEALLPAGEHILSSLPLASRPTPQRPEDIQRTRKWHWRDALYDYESRKGKRYHEDLFS
;
A
#
# COMPACT_ATOMS: atom_id res chain seq x y z
N VAL A 1 14.53 -21.21 -9.93
CA VAL A 1 13.76 -21.23 -8.68
C VAL A 1 13.80 -19.86 -8.03
N GLN A 2 12.72 -19.45 -7.35
CA GLN A 2 12.57 -18.15 -6.72
C GLN A 2 11.69 -18.27 -5.46
N ARG A 3 12.01 -17.55 -4.39
CA ARG A 3 11.11 -17.39 -3.24
C ARG A 3 9.81 -16.75 -3.72
N TRP A 4 8.67 -17.38 -3.39
CA TRP A 4 7.39 -16.82 -3.78
C TRP A 4 7.12 -15.50 -3.06
N PHE A 5 6.29 -14.67 -3.64
CA PHE A 5 6.06 -13.31 -3.14
C PHE A 5 5.05 -13.26 -1.99
N TYR A 6 4.13 -14.22 -1.94
CA TYR A 6 2.97 -14.22 -1.06
C TYR A 6 3.01 -15.42 -0.10
N PRO A 7 2.23 -15.38 0.99
CA PRO A 7 2.09 -16.52 1.88
C PRO A 7 1.52 -17.73 1.14
N ALA A 8 2.14 -18.88 1.34
CA ALA A 8 1.74 -20.17 0.75
C ALA A 8 1.56 -20.09 -0.77
N ASP A 9 0.44 -20.59 -1.30
CA ASP A 9 0.08 -20.61 -2.71
C ASP A 9 -0.74 -19.37 -3.16
N ALA A 10 -0.91 -18.39 -2.28
CA ALA A 10 -1.63 -17.17 -2.65
C ALA A 10 -0.96 -16.50 -3.87
N CYS A 11 -1.77 -16.02 -4.81
CA CYS A 11 -1.28 -15.39 -6.04
C CYS A 11 -1.27 -13.86 -5.99
N SER A 12 -1.78 -13.29 -4.91
CA SER A 12 -1.82 -11.86 -4.61
C SER A 12 -2.11 -11.64 -3.12
N VAL A 13 -2.09 -10.39 -2.68
CA VAL A 13 -2.54 -9.91 -1.38
C VAL A 13 -3.37 -8.66 -1.59
N PHE A 14 -4.38 -8.44 -0.76
CA PHE A 14 -5.11 -7.19 -0.74
C PHE A 14 -4.76 -6.37 0.49
N CYS A 15 -4.38 -5.09 0.29
CA CYS A 15 -4.20 -4.11 1.35
C CYS A 15 -5.00 -2.85 1.02
N PHE A 16 -5.59 -2.24 2.03
CA PHE A 16 -6.31 -1.00 1.87
C PHE A 16 -5.72 0.09 2.77
N ARG A 17 -5.48 1.24 2.17
CA ARG A 17 -4.93 2.42 2.84
C ARG A 17 -5.95 3.54 2.86
N LEU A 18 -5.97 4.31 3.94
CA LEU A 18 -6.81 5.48 4.12
C LEU A 18 -5.95 6.68 4.52
N ASP A 19 -6.03 7.76 3.75
CA ASP A 19 -5.41 9.04 4.07
C ASP A 19 -6.50 9.96 4.61
N THR A 20 -6.31 10.51 5.80
CA THR A 20 -7.40 11.15 6.55
C THR A 20 -7.43 12.68 6.45
N ASP A 21 -6.66 13.26 5.54
CA ASP A 21 -6.75 14.69 5.26
C ASP A 21 -8.19 15.09 4.91
N PHE A 22 -8.67 16.17 5.56
CA PHE A 22 -10.05 16.67 5.48
C PHE A 22 -11.15 15.66 5.94
N CYS A 23 -10.79 14.54 6.57
CA CYS A 23 -11.72 13.54 7.03
C CYS A 23 -12.45 14.00 8.30
N SER A 24 -13.79 13.96 8.33
CA SER A 24 -14.56 14.11 9.55
C SER A 24 -14.61 12.80 10.36
N ALA A 25 -15.04 12.87 11.62
CA ALA A 25 -15.28 11.67 12.43
C ALA A 25 -16.34 10.78 11.78
N ASP A 26 -17.42 11.35 11.29
CA ASP A 26 -18.52 10.62 10.61
C ASP A 26 -18.03 9.89 9.35
N ASP A 27 -17.15 10.52 8.55
CA ASP A 27 -16.56 9.87 7.37
C ASP A 27 -15.67 8.67 7.79
N ALA A 28 -14.89 8.85 8.85
CA ALA A 28 -14.03 7.79 9.38
C ALA A 28 -14.85 6.62 9.94
N GLU A 29 -15.88 6.91 10.72
CA GLU A 29 -16.78 5.90 11.29
C GLU A 29 -17.55 5.13 10.20
N ALA A 30 -18.05 5.82 9.19
CA ALA A 30 -18.74 5.19 8.07
C ALA A 30 -17.80 4.25 7.30
N MET A 31 -16.55 4.65 7.08
CA MET A 31 -15.56 3.83 6.37
C MET A 31 -15.10 2.63 7.23
N VAL A 32 -14.84 2.81 8.54
CA VAL A 32 -14.44 1.68 9.39
C VAL A 32 -15.59 0.68 9.55
N ALA A 33 -16.85 1.13 9.59
CA ALA A 33 -18.01 0.25 9.60
C ALA A 33 -18.10 -0.58 8.31
N LEU A 34 -17.77 0.02 7.15
CA LEU A 34 -17.69 -0.71 5.89
C LEU A 34 -16.59 -1.77 5.92
N LEU A 35 -15.38 -1.43 6.36
CA LEU A 35 -14.27 -2.37 6.50
C LEU A 35 -14.62 -3.55 7.40
N ARG A 36 -15.22 -3.28 8.57
CA ARG A 36 -15.66 -4.30 9.52
C ARG A 36 -16.71 -5.24 8.95
N ARG A 37 -17.64 -4.73 8.14
CA ARG A 37 -18.64 -5.55 7.44
C ARG A 37 -18.01 -6.59 6.50
N HIS A 38 -16.88 -6.25 5.90
CA HIS A 38 -16.10 -7.14 5.03
C HIS A 38 -14.95 -7.86 5.75
N HIS A 39 -14.85 -7.75 7.08
CA HIS A 39 -13.77 -8.32 7.90
C HIS A 39 -12.36 -7.89 7.45
N LEU A 40 -12.22 -6.64 7.02
CA LEU A 40 -10.95 -6.07 6.56
C LEU A 40 -10.28 -5.23 7.66
N SER A 41 -8.97 -5.43 7.81
CA SER A 41 -8.10 -4.49 8.53
C SER A 41 -7.36 -3.62 7.52
N ALA A 42 -7.51 -2.32 7.63
CA ALA A 42 -6.84 -1.33 6.79
C ALA A 42 -5.78 -0.57 7.57
N THR A 43 -4.93 0.17 6.85
CA THR A 43 -3.99 1.12 7.45
C THR A 43 -4.51 2.53 7.26
N TRP A 44 -4.68 3.26 8.38
CA TRP A 44 -5.13 4.64 8.42
C TRP A 44 -3.94 5.55 8.66
N PHE A 45 -3.57 6.33 7.67
CA PHE A 45 -2.57 7.38 7.81
C PHE A 45 -3.26 8.68 8.21
N VAL A 46 -3.02 9.08 9.47
CA VAL A 46 -3.79 10.15 10.06
C VAL A 46 -3.05 11.48 10.05
N ASP A 47 -3.78 12.55 9.71
CA ASP A 47 -3.40 13.93 9.94
C ASP A 47 -3.51 14.22 11.43
N THR A 48 -2.48 14.84 12.00
CA THR A 48 -2.36 14.99 13.46
C THR A 48 -2.63 16.40 13.96
N GLN A 49 -3.17 17.29 13.14
CA GLN A 49 -3.50 18.66 13.57
C GLN A 49 -4.67 18.72 14.55
N ASP A 50 -5.59 17.75 14.50
CA ASP A 50 -6.73 17.65 15.39
C ASP A 50 -6.49 16.52 16.43
N GLU A 51 -5.87 16.90 17.56
CA GLU A 51 -5.56 15.93 18.64
C GLU A 51 -6.80 15.33 19.31
N ALA A 52 -7.92 16.06 19.34
CA ALA A 52 -9.17 15.52 19.90
C ALA A 52 -9.64 14.34 19.05
N ARG A 53 -9.64 14.48 17.74
CA ARG A 53 -10.01 13.41 16.79
C ARG A 53 -9.10 12.18 16.90
N LEU A 54 -7.81 12.37 17.18
CA LEU A 54 -6.89 11.24 17.37
C LEU A 54 -7.36 10.34 18.53
N LYS A 55 -7.78 10.90 19.65
CA LYS A 55 -8.23 10.16 20.84
C LYS A 55 -9.66 9.64 20.70
N GLU A 56 -10.56 10.48 20.21
CA GLU A 56 -12.00 10.21 20.22
C GLU A 56 -12.44 9.30 19.07
N THR A 57 -11.68 9.28 17.97
CA THR A 57 -12.00 8.48 16.77
C THR A 57 -10.93 7.42 16.51
N TYR A 58 -9.74 7.82 16.10
CA TYR A 58 -8.75 6.86 15.58
C TYR A 58 -8.18 5.91 16.63
N ALA A 59 -8.02 6.35 17.89
CA ALA A 59 -7.60 5.46 18.99
C ALA A 59 -8.64 4.38 19.33
N GLN A 60 -9.88 4.53 18.86
CA GLN A 60 -10.95 3.54 19.04
C GLN A 60 -10.94 2.45 17.95
N PHE A 61 -10.15 2.60 16.89
CA PHE A 61 -10.06 1.64 15.79
C PHE A 61 -9.03 0.54 16.08
N THR A 62 -9.23 -0.19 17.19
CA THR A 62 -8.27 -1.18 17.72
C THR A 62 -8.04 -2.39 16.81
N ASP A 63 -8.90 -2.60 15.84
CA ASP A 63 -8.83 -3.63 14.79
C ASP A 63 -8.18 -3.14 13.48
N GLN A 64 -7.75 -1.88 13.48
CA GLN A 64 -7.12 -1.24 12.33
C GLN A 64 -5.68 -0.82 12.68
N GLU A 65 -4.85 -0.64 11.68
CA GLU A 65 -3.52 -0.06 11.86
C GLU A 65 -3.58 1.46 11.72
N ILE A 66 -2.90 2.18 12.63
CA ILE A 66 -2.78 3.65 12.57
C ILE A 66 -1.32 4.02 12.26
N GLY A 67 -1.12 4.73 11.16
CA GLY A 67 0.14 5.33 10.73
C GLY A 67 0.09 6.85 10.71
N LEU A 68 1.18 7.49 10.37
CA LEU A 68 1.32 8.94 10.29
C LEU A 68 1.19 9.45 8.85
N HIS A 69 0.32 10.46 8.63
CA HIS A 69 0.22 11.20 7.35
C HIS A 69 0.95 12.55 7.34
N CYS A 70 1.56 12.97 8.39
CA CYS A 70 2.18 14.24 8.72
C CYS A 70 1.42 15.03 9.78
N HIS A 71 2.11 16.00 10.42
CA HIS A 71 1.44 17.02 11.21
C HIS A 71 0.92 18.14 10.31
N SER A 72 1.77 18.63 9.41
CA SER A 72 1.37 19.58 8.34
C SER A 72 1.41 18.84 7.01
N HIS A 73 0.37 18.98 6.19
CA HIS A 73 0.17 18.25 4.94
C HIS A 73 1.16 18.69 3.83
N VAL A 74 2.46 18.49 4.07
CA VAL A 74 3.55 18.87 3.16
C VAL A 74 4.79 18.00 3.37
N VAL A 75 5.52 17.72 2.28
CA VAL A 75 6.86 17.16 2.30
C VAL A 75 7.85 18.27 1.88
N PHE A 76 8.89 18.45 2.65
CA PHE A 76 9.93 19.45 2.39
C PHE A 76 11.14 18.84 1.69
N ASP A 77 11.91 19.67 0.99
CA ASP A 77 13.14 19.25 0.32
C ASP A 77 14.35 19.19 1.27
N ASP A 78 14.17 19.55 2.54
CA ASP A 78 15.23 19.56 3.55
C ASP A 78 14.87 18.73 4.81
N VAL A 79 15.92 18.21 5.43
CA VAL A 79 15.82 17.38 6.62
C VAL A 79 15.29 18.14 7.85
N PRO A 80 15.72 19.36 8.19
CA PRO A 80 15.24 20.05 9.38
C PRO A 80 13.71 20.28 9.41
N ARG A 81 13.12 20.73 8.29
CA ARG A 81 11.67 20.94 8.22
C ARG A 81 10.88 19.64 8.23
N ASN A 82 11.33 18.62 7.49
CA ASN A 82 10.71 17.29 7.57
C ASN A 82 10.78 16.72 8.99
N ARG A 83 11.94 16.85 9.67
CA ARG A 83 12.11 16.39 11.05
C ARG A 83 11.10 17.05 11.99
N LEU A 84 10.97 18.37 11.92
CA LEU A 84 10.01 19.09 12.76
C LEU A 84 8.57 18.64 12.50
N ASN A 85 8.19 18.52 11.23
CA ASN A 85 6.85 18.10 10.83
C ASN A 85 6.53 16.67 11.31
N ILE A 86 7.42 15.72 11.07
CA ILE A 86 7.24 14.32 11.42
C ILE A 86 7.30 14.11 12.93
N THR A 87 8.26 14.74 13.64
CA THR A 87 8.34 14.63 15.10
C THR A 87 7.06 15.13 15.78
N ARG A 88 6.53 16.27 15.36
CA ARG A 88 5.24 16.79 15.90
C ARG A 88 4.09 15.79 15.67
N GLY A 89 4.05 15.17 14.50
CA GLY A 89 3.05 14.15 14.20
C GLY A 89 3.18 12.90 15.06
N VAL A 90 4.39 12.38 15.24
CA VAL A 90 4.67 11.23 16.12
C VAL A 90 4.29 11.54 17.56
N GLU A 91 4.70 12.70 18.09
CA GLU A 91 4.35 13.12 19.45
C GLU A 91 2.85 13.25 19.66
N ALA A 92 2.11 13.80 18.68
CA ALA A 92 0.66 13.91 18.77
C ALA A 92 -0.02 12.52 18.81
N LEU A 93 0.42 11.57 17.98
CA LEU A 93 -0.06 10.19 18.03
C LEU A 93 0.27 9.53 19.38
N GLN A 94 1.48 9.69 19.89
CA GLN A 94 1.89 9.14 21.18
C GLN A 94 1.06 9.69 22.34
N ARG A 95 0.73 11.00 22.34
CA ARG A 95 -0.20 11.59 23.31
C ARG A 95 -1.62 11.01 23.24
N ALA A 96 -2.00 10.50 22.08
CA ALA A 96 -3.27 9.77 21.90
C ALA A 96 -3.17 8.26 22.21
N GLY A 97 -1.99 7.76 22.63
CA GLY A 97 -1.75 6.35 22.91
C GLY A 97 -1.48 5.49 21.67
N LEU A 98 -1.21 6.13 20.53
CA LEU A 98 -0.95 5.47 19.24
C LEU A 98 0.55 5.43 18.93
N GLN A 99 0.99 4.33 18.31
CA GLN A 99 2.41 4.12 17.93
C GLN A 99 2.50 3.86 16.42
N PRO A 100 2.82 4.86 15.61
CA PRO A 100 2.88 4.68 14.17
C PRO A 100 4.13 3.89 13.77
N ARG A 101 3.95 2.84 12.96
CA ARG A 101 5.03 2.10 12.32
C ARG A 101 5.21 2.50 10.85
N GLY A 102 4.11 2.91 10.23
CA GLY A 102 4.03 3.31 8.83
C GLY A 102 3.86 4.80 8.65
N PHE A 103 4.37 5.28 7.53
CA PHE A 103 4.24 6.65 7.07
C PHE A 103 3.61 6.71 5.68
N ALA A 104 2.83 7.74 5.41
CA ALA A 104 2.36 8.06 4.07
C ALA A 104 2.55 9.55 3.79
N ALA A 105 3.31 9.86 2.76
CA ALA A 105 3.56 11.23 2.39
C ALA A 105 2.36 11.90 1.71
N PRO A 106 2.07 13.17 2.04
CA PRO A 106 1.20 14.00 1.24
C PRO A 106 1.55 13.95 -0.25
N PHE A 107 0.53 13.83 -1.10
CA PHE A 107 0.67 13.74 -2.56
C PHE A 107 1.48 12.53 -3.07
N GLY A 108 1.82 11.57 -2.20
CA GLY A 108 2.66 10.42 -2.53
C GLY A 108 4.09 10.82 -2.89
N GLU A 109 4.56 11.95 -2.39
CA GLU A 109 5.91 12.47 -2.64
C GLU A 109 6.96 11.71 -1.83
N TRP A 110 8.11 11.50 -2.46
CA TRP A 110 9.28 10.95 -1.80
C TRP A 110 10.53 11.75 -2.21
N ASN A 111 11.41 11.99 -1.24
CA ASN A 111 12.76 12.51 -1.48
C ASN A 111 13.74 11.99 -0.42
N PRO A 112 15.07 12.07 -0.65
CA PRO A 112 16.08 11.60 0.31
C PRO A 112 16.03 12.29 1.67
N ALA A 113 15.59 13.55 1.74
CA ALA A 113 15.48 14.28 3.00
C ALA A 113 14.32 13.75 3.86
N LEU A 114 13.20 13.34 3.24
CA LEU A 114 12.12 12.64 3.90
C LEU A 114 12.60 11.28 4.43
N ASP A 115 13.22 10.47 3.57
CA ASP A 115 13.73 9.14 3.95
C ASP A 115 14.70 9.19 5.13
N ALA A 116 15.61 10.19 5.15
CA ALA A 116 16.54 10.37 6.26
C ALA A 116 15.81 10.56 7.60
N VAL A 117 14.72 11.31 7.62
CA VAL A 117 13.93 11.54 8.83
C VAL A 117 13.10 10.31 9.20
N LEU A 118 12.53 9.62 8.24
CA LEU A 118 11.78 8.38 8.52
C LEU A 118 12.70 7.31 9.14
N ARG A 119 13.93 7.18 8.64
CA ARG A 119 14.96 6.31 9.24
C ARG A 119 15.31 6.74 10.67
N GLU A 120 15.53 8.03 10.88
CA GLU A 120 15.86 8.61 12.20
C GLU A 120 14.74 8.36 13.23
N GLN A 121 13.47 8.47 12.81
CA GLN A 121 12.30 8.26 13.66
C GLN A 121 11.91 6.78 13.81
N GLY A 122 12.60 5.87 13.12
CA GLY A 122 12.39 4.43 13.25
C GLY A 122 11.15 3.89 12.57
N PHE A 123 10.68 4.53 11.48
CA PHE A 123 9.58 3.99 10.69
C PHE A 123 9.99 2.69 9.99
N ASP A 124 9.09 1.72 10.00
CA ASP A 124 9.28 0.41 9.36
C ASP A 124 9.09 0.46 7.86
N TYR A 125 8.12 1.27 7.41
CA TYR A 125 7.76 1.39 6.00
C TYR A 125 7.13 2.74 5.67
N SER A 126 7.09 3.02 4.39
CA SER A 126 6.46 4.20 3.82
C SER A 126 5.72 3.84 2.54
N GLY A 127 4.53 4.40 2.34
CA GLY A 127 3.61 3.99 1.28
C GLY A 127 3.40 5.06 0.21
N GLU A 128 4.43 5.42 -0.57
CA GLU A 128 4.32 6.40 -1.63
C GLU A 128 4.24 5.73 -3.01
N PHE A 129 3.70 6.49 -3.98
CA PHE A 129 3.69 6.12 -5.40
C PHE A 129 4.72 6.92 -6.22
N GLY A 130 5.47 7.83 -5.60
CA GLY A 130 6.46 8.68 -6.29
C GLY A 130 7.67 7.91 -6.83
N LEU A 131 8.07 6.80 -6.18
CA LEU A 131 9.16 5.94 -6.63
C LEU A 131 8.71 4.74 -7.48
N GLY A 132 7.48 4.28 -7.29
CA GLY A 132 6.91 3.14 -7.98
C GLY A 132 5.46 2.93 -7.55
N TYR A 133 4.68 2.25 -8.38
CA TYR A 133 3.28 1.94 -8.11
C TYR A 133 2.89 0.59 -8.70
N ASP A 134 1.86 -0.03 -8.14
CA ASP A 134 1.40 -1.37 -8.55
C ASP A 134 2.57 -2.37 -8.65
N ASP A 135 3.44 -2.43 -7.63
CA ASP A 135 4.64 -3.26 -7.63
C ASP A 135 4.91 -3.82 -6.22
N PHE A 136 5.94 -4.63 -6.11
CA PHE A 136 6.38 -5.23 -4.85
C PHE A 136 7.12 -4.23 -3.95
N PRO A 137 7.12 -4.45 -2.62
CA PRO A 137 7.91 -3.64 -1.70
C PRO A 137 9.41 -3.72 -1.99
N PHE A 138 10.10 -2.61 -1.81
CA PHE A 138 11.55 -2.50 -2.02
C PHE A 138 12.19 -1.51 -1.07
N TYR A 139 13.50 -1.62 -0.86
CA TYR A 139 14.28 -0.63 -0.14
C TYR A 139 14.89 0.37 -1.13
N PRO A 140 14.59 1.67 -1.03
CA PRO A 140 15.20 2.71 -1.88
C PRO A 140 16.72 2.67 -1.77
N LEU A 141 17.41 2.75 -2.91
CA LEU A 141 18.86 2.84 -2.93
C LEU A 141 19.29 4.30 -2.82
N LEU A 142 19.99 4.61 -1.74
CA LEU A 142 20.55 5.92 -1.44
C LEU A 142 22.06 5.94 -1.68
N PRO A 143 22.73 7.11 -1.70
CA PRO A 143 24.19 7.19 -1.87
C PRO A 143 24.98 6.42 -0.80
N ASP A 144 24.44 6.29 0.41
CA ASP A 144 25.03 5.59 1.55
C ASP A 144 24.59 4.13 1.69
N GLY A 145 23.82 3.62 0.76
CA GLY A 145 23.32 2.24 0.72
C GLY A 145 21.78 2.15 0.71
N PRO A 146 21.22 0.94 0.81
CA PRO A 146 19.76 0.80 0.89
C PRO A 146 19.17 1.47 2.13
N SER A 147 18.01 2.12 1.99
CA SER A 147 17.24 2.62 3.13
C SER A 147 16.86 1.48 4.08
N SER A 148 16.66 1.78 5.35
CA SER A 148 16.05 0.84 6.30
C SER A 148 14.52 0.92 6.30
N VAL A 149 13.94 1.92 5.64
CA VAL A 149 12.49 2.11 5.50
C VAL A 149 12.02 1.43 4.22
N LEU A 150 11.15 0.42 4.35
CA LEU A 150 10.61 -0.31 3.21
C LEU A 150 9.61 0.56 2.44
N GLN A 151 9.80 0.77 1.16
CA GLN A 151 8.77 1.36 0.30
C GLN A 151 7.73 0.31 -0.07
N VAL A 152 6.47 0.64 0.16
CA VAL A 152 5.30 -0.18 -0.22
C VAL A 152 4.53 0.54 -1.32
N PRO A 153 4.79 0.23 -2.61
CA PRO A 153 4.11 0.87 -3.73
C PRO A 153 2.61 0.65 -3.68
N ILE A 154 1.84 1.71 -3.88
CA ILE A 154 0.39 1.66 -3.91
C ILE A 154 -0.13 2.01 -5.30
N HIS A 155 -1.39 1.69 -5.59
CA HIS A 155 -2.05 2.14 -6.81
C HIS A 155 -2.22 3.67 -6.78
N PRO A 156 -1.75 4.44 -7.80
CA PRO A 156 -1.61 5.89 -7.69
C PRO A 156 -2.92 6.66 -7.91
N ILE A 157 -3.98 6.02 -8.36
CA ILE A 157 -5.25 6.67 -8.67
C ILE A 157 -6.25 6.45 -7.54
N SER A 158 -6.58 7.52 -6.82
CA SER A 158 -7.64 7.51 -5.82
C SER A 158 -9.02 7.73 -6.44
N LEU A 159 -10.06 7.37 -5.70
CA LEU A 159 -11.43 7.69 -6.05
C LEU A 159 -11.63 9.21 -6.24
N GLY A 160 -11.01 10.03 -5.41
CA GLY A 160 -11.07 11.50 -5.53
C GLY A 160 -10.53 11.99 -6.87
N ARG A 161 -9.49 11.34 -7.42
CA ARG A 161 -8.98 11.67 -8.76
C ARG A 161 -9.98 11.33 -9.85
N LEU A 162 -10.63 10.17 -9.80
CA LEU A 162 -11.65 9.76 -10.77
C LEU A 162 -12.88 10.67 -10.68
N ARG A 163 -13.34 11.00 -9.46
CA ARG A 163 -14.43 11.94 -9.24
C ARG A 163 -14.15 13.31 -9.85
N ARG A 164 -12.95 13.86 -9.67
CA ARG A 164 -12.54 15.12 -10.31
C ARG A 164 -12.47 15.02 -11.83
N SER A 165 -12.20 13.85 -12.36
CA SER A 165 -12.24 13.56 -13.81
C SER A 165 -13.64 13.23 -14.31
N HIS A 166 -14.68 13.52 -13.51
CA HIS A 166 -16.11 13.36 -13.84
C HIS A 166 -16.57 11.93 -14.14
N PHE A 167 -15.90 10.95 -13.54
CA PHE A 167 -16.36 9.56 -13.57
C PHE A 167 -17.63 9.41 -12.72
N THR A 168 -18.60 8.66 -13.23
CA THR A 168 -19.78 8.22 -12.47
C THR A 168 -19.38 7.16 -11.43
N THR A 169 -20.24 6.89 -10.46
CA THR A 169 -20.02 5.81 -9.48
C THR A 169 -19.75 4.48 -10.16
N GLN A 170 -20.51 4.12 -11.20
CA GLN A 170 -20.31 2.89 -11.94
C GLN A 170 -18.93 2.86 -12.64
N GLU A 171 -18.57 3.92 -13.34
CA GLU A 171 -17.26 4.03 -14.00
C GLU A 171 -16.10 3.95 -13.00
N MET A 172 -16.23 4.50 -11.79
CA MET A 172 -15.24 4.37 -10.72
C MET A 172 -15.13 2.93 -10.22
N THR A 173 -16.27 2.26 -10.02
CA THR A 173 -16.31 0.85 -9.64
C THR A 173 -15.64 -0.02 -10.70
N ASP A 174 -16.02 0.14 -11.97
CA ASP A 174 -15.47 -0.60 -13.09
C ASP A 174 -13.95 -0.39 -13.21
N TYR A 175 -13.47 0.84 -12.96
CA TYR A 175 -12.05 1.16 -12.96
C TYR A 175 -11.28 0.35 -11.90
N PHE A 176 -11.71 0.37 -10.63
CA PHE A 176 -11.01 -0.35 -9.58
C PHE A 176 -11.07 -1.86 -9.77
N LEU A 177 -12.19 -2.39 -10.24
CA LEU A 177 -12.32 -3.82 -10.57
C LEU A 177 -11.40 -4.22 -11.74
N ALA A 178 -11.28 -3.38 -12.77
CA ALA A 178 -10.36 -3.62 -13.88
C ALA A 178 -8.89 -3.61 -13.43
N VAL A 179 -8.51 -2.65 -12.55
CA VAL A 179 -7.15 -2.63 -11.96
C VAL A 179 -6.91 -3.87 -11.12
N MET A 180 -7.86 -4.27 -10.27
CA MET A 180 -7.79 -5.50 -9.48
C MET A 180 -7.58 -6.73 -10.37
N GLN A 181 -8.38 -6.86 -11.45
CA GLN A 181 -8.27 -7.98 -12.39
C GLN A 181 -6.90 -8.01 -13.08
N ARG A 182 -6.39 -6.85 -13.53
CA ARG A 182 -5.06 -6.71 -14.14
C ARG A 182 -3.96 -7.15 -13.18
N ASN A 183 -3.97 -6.60 -11.96
CA ASN A 183 -2.94 -6.90 -10.96
C ASN A 183 -2.98 -8.38 -10.56
N PHE A 184 -4.17 -8.96 -10.44
CA PHE A 184 -4.35 -10.38 -10.17
C PHE A 184 -3.75 -11.25 -11.29
N ALA A 185 -4.05 -10.93 -12.56
CA ALA A 185 -3.50 -11.65 -13.71
C ALA A 185 -1.97 -11.55 -13.82
N LEU A 186 -1.37 -10.50 -13.28
CA LEU A 186 0.08 -10.28 -13.26
C LEU A 186 0.76 -10.75 -11.96
N HIS A 187 0.01 -11.31 -11.04
CA HIS A 187 0.47 -11.67 -9.69
C HIS A 187 1.08 -10.48 -8.93
N LEU A 188 0.51 -9.28 -9.10
CA LEU A 188 0.90 -8.08 -8.37
C LEU A 188 0.04 -7.90 -7.11
N PRO A 189 0.55 -7.23 -6.06
CA PRO A 189 -0.24 -6.91 -4.89
C PRO A 189 -1.37 -5.93 -5.24
N GLN A 190 -2.49 -6.04 -4.52
CA GLN A 190 -3.68 -5.22 -4.65
C GLN A 190 -3.65 -4.17 -3.54
N ILE A 191 -2.96 -3.05 -3.74
CA ILE A 191 -2.81 -2.02 -2.71
C ILE A 191 -3.49 -0.74 -3.18
N PHE A 192 -4.69 -0.48 -2.68
CA PHE A 192 -5.49 0.69 -3.03
C PHE A 192 -5.54 1.68 -1.87
N TYR A 193 -5.81 2.96 -2.17
CA TYR A 193 -5.99 3.97 -1.16
C TYR A 193 -7.21 4.86 -1.41
N HIS A 194 -7.70 5.46 -0.34
CA HIS A 194 -8.86 6.33 -0.37
C HIS A 194 -8.75 7.45 0.67
N HIS A 195 -9.44 8.56 0.41
CA HIS A 195 -9.66 9.63 1.37
C HIS A 195 -11.15 9.58 1.79
N PRO A 196 -11.48 9.22 3.04
CA PRO A 196 -12.88 8.99 3.45
C PRO A 196 -13.82 10.15 3.17
N HIS A 197 -13.34 11.41 3.26
CA HIS A 197 -14.14 12.60 2.96
C HIS A 197 -14.68 12.66 1.51
N HIS A 198 -14.18 11.86 0.61
CA HIS A 198 -14.72 11.76 -0.75
C HIS A 198 -16.03 10.97 -0.82
N GLY A 199 -16.40 10.22 0.21
CA GLY A 199 -17.59 9.37 0.26
C GLY A 199 -17.57 8.26 -0.80
N ARG A 200 -18.74 7.94 -1.38
CA ARG A 200 -18.86 6.90 -2.41
C ARG A 200 -18.49 5.50 -1.91
N LEU A 201 -18.92 5.19 -0.69
CA LEU A 201 -18.65 3.90 -0.05
C LEU A 201 -19.10 2.71 -0.88
N GLU A 202 -20.14 2.89 -1.71
CA GLU A 202 -20.67 1.89 -2.63
C GLU A 202 -19.63 1.38 -3.64
N VAL A 203 -18.65 2.20 -4.02
CA VAL A 203 -17.54 1.79 -4.90
C VAL A 203 -16.66 0.78 -4.18
N PHE A 204 -16.31 1.07 -2.93
CA PHE A 204 -15.46 0.17 -2.13
C PHE A 204 -16.21 -1.04 -1.60
N ASP A 205 -17.51 -0.92 -1.36
CA ASP A 205 -18.36 -2.07 -1.02
C ASP A 205 -18.30 -3.13 -2.14
N ALA A 206 -18.44 -2.69 -3.39
CA ALA A 206 -18.31 -3.57 -4.54
C ALA A 206 -16.90 -4.17 -4.68
N LEU A 207 -15.85 -3.36 -4.47
CA LEU A 207 -14.46 -3.83 -4.50
C LEU A 207 -14.19 -4.86 -3.40
N PHE A 208 -14.58 -4.57 -2.15
CA PHE A 208 -14.36 -5.46 -1.00
C PHE A 208 -15.14 -6.77 -1.12
N THR A 209 -16.34 -6.73 -1.72
CA THR A 209 -17.08 -7.94 -2.09
C THR A 209 -16.25 -8.83 -3.01
N LYS A 210 -15.63 -8.25 -4.05
CA LYS A 210 -14.78 -9.00 -4.98
C LYS A 210 -13.50 -9.52 -4.33
N VAL A 211 -12.91 -8.77 -3.43
CA VAL A 211 -11.76 -9.21 -2.63
C VAL A 211 -12.15 -10.45 -1.81
N THR A 212 -13.26 -10.40 -1.09
CA THR A 212 -13.75 -11.53 -0.27
C THR A 212 -14.05 -12.75 -1.14
N GLU A 213 -14.71 -12.57 -2.28
CA GLU A 213 -15.01 -13.65 -3.24
C GLU A 213 -13.74 -14.29 -3.83
N SER A 214 -12.67 -13.54 -4.00
CA SER A 214 -11.41 -14.02 -4.57
C SER A 214 -10.63 -14.94 -3.64
N GLY A 215 -10.87 -14.90 -2.33
CA GLY A 215 -10.18 -15.67 -1.32
C GLY A 215 -8.69 -15.32 -1.14
N ILE A 216 -8.21 -14.21 -1.71
CA ILE A 216 -6.82 -13.76 -1.48
C ILE A 216 -6.63 -13.29 -0.04
N PRO A 217 -5.44 -13.45 0.56
CA PRO A 217 -5.13 -12.89 1.86
C PRO A 217 -5.38 -11.38 1.91
N THR A 218 -6.01 -10.93 2.99
CA THR A 218 -6.19 -9.50 3.29
C THR A 218 -5.31 -9.12 4.46
N MET A 219 -4.59 -8.01 4.33
CA MET A 219 -3.63 -7.53 5.32
C MET A 219 -3.71 -6.00 5.41
N ASN A 220 -3.40 -5.43 6.57
CA ASN A 220 -2.99 -4.03 6.61
C ASN A 220 -1.54 -3.90 6.12
N LEU A 221 -1.06 -2.67 5.87
CA LEU A 221 0.28 -2.46 5.30
C LEU A 221 1.40 -2.89 6.25
N GLY A 222 1.20 -2.79 7.57
CA GLY A 222 2.16 -3.28 8.56
C GLY A 222 2.31 -4.80 8.48
N GLN A 223 1.21 -5.54 8.40
CA GLN A 223 1.23 -7.00 8.23
C GLN A 223 1.89 -7.42 6.90
N TRP A 224 1.62 -6.70 5.81
CA TRP A 224 2.28 -6.92 4.53
C TRP A 224 3.77 -6.61 4.60
N THR A 225 4.17 -5.57 5.32
CA THR A 225 5.57 -5.21 5.60
C THR A 225 6.27 -6.31 6.39
N ASP A 226 5.63 -6.83 7.45
CA ASP A 226 6.18 -7.91 8.27
C ASP A 226 6.40 -9.17 7.42
N TRP A 227 5.40 -9.61 6.66
CA TRP A 227 5.54 -10.72 5.72
C TRP A 227 6.71 -10.51 4.75
N TRP A 228 6.83 -9.32 4.18
CA TRP A 228 7.90 -9.03 3.21
C TRP A 228 9.28 -9.09 3.83
N LYS A 229 9.45 -8.55 5.05
CA LYS A 229 10.69 -8.62 5.83
C LYS A 229 11.05 -10.05 6.21
N GLU A 230 10.10 -10.82 6.73
CA GLU A 230 10.27 -12.23 7.10
C GLU A 230 10.65 -13.08 5.87
N ARG A 231 9.98 -12.87 4.75
CA ARG A 231 10.31 -13.50 3.47
C ARG A 231 11.75 -13.22 3.02
N LEU A 232 12.24 -11.99 3.17
CA LEU A 232 13.61 -11.61 2.81
C LEU A 232 14.64 -12.22 3.74
N GLN A 233 14.34 -12.33 5.03
CA GLN A 233 15.25 -12.84 6.07
C GLN A 233 15.24 -14.37 6.16
N ALA A 234 14.21 -15.04 5.65
CA ALA A 234 14.11 -16.49 5.74
C ALA A 234 15.33 -17.19 5.16
N GLU A 235 15.89 -18.13 5.92
CA GLU A 235 16.91 -19.04 5.41
C GLU A 235 16.27 -20.07 4.48
N VAL A 236 16.83 -20.23 3.29
CA VAL A 236 16.31 -21.12 2.26
C VAL A 236 17.42 -22.06 1.76
N THR A 237 17.15 -23.34 1.78
CA THR A 237 18.02 -24.36 1.16
C THR A 237 17.25 -25.07 0.05
N VAL A 238 17.86 -25.11 -1.14
CA VAL A 238 17.33 -25.83 -2.30
C VAL A 238 18.42 -26.76 -2.84
N THR A 239 18.12 -28.03 -2.94
CA THR A 239 19.02 -29.02 -3.55
C THR A 239 18.32 -29.76 -4.68
N LEU A 240 19.09 -30.09 -5.73
CA LEU A 240 18.60 -30.82 -6.89
C LEU A 240 19.48 -32.05 -7.12
N HIS A 241 18.89 -33.24 -7.04
CA HIS A 241 19.55 -34.51 -7.36
C HIS A 241 18.75 -35.23 -8.47
N GLY A 242 19.27 -35.16 -9.69
CA GLY A 242 18.57 -35.72 -10.86
C GLY A 242 17.22 -34.99 -11.06
N ASN A 243 16.12 -35.75 -10.93
CA ASN A 243 14.74 -35.27 -11.06
C ASN A 243 14.09 -34.89 -9.70
N LYS A 244 14.84 -34.99 -8.59
CA LYS A 244 14.31 -34.72 -7.24
C LYS A 244 14.82 -33.38 -6.74
N LEU A 245 13.89 -32.47 -6.45
CA LEU A 245 14.13 -31.18 -5.82
C LEU A 245 13.73 -31.28 -4.34
N SER A 246 14.67 -30.92 -3.45
CA SER A 246 14.39 -30.80 -2.01
C SER A 246 14.45 -29.31 -1.64
N TYR A 247 13.43 -28.82 -0.95
CA TYR A 247 13.30 -27.43 -0.50
C TYR A 247 13.02 -27.37 0.99
N SER A 248 13.76 -26.53 1.71
CA SER A 248 13.48 -26.17 3.10
C SER A 248 13.57 -24.68 3.31
N SER A 249 12.76 -24.19 4.25
CA SER A 249 12.75 -22.77 4.65
C SER A 249 12.60 -22.66 6.17
N SER A 250 13.24 -21.66 6.78
CA SER A 250 13.02 -21.32 8.19
C SER A 250 11.64 -20.68 8.43
N HIS A 251 10.95 -20.20 7.38
CA HIS A 251 9.60 -19.65 7.44
C HIS A 251 8.59 -20.63 6.80
N PRO A 252 7.63 -21.18 7.56
CA PRO A 252 6.75 -22.26 7.08
C PRO A 252 5.78 -21.82 5.97
N GLY A 253 5.39 -20.54 5.96
CA GLY A 253 4.52 -19.98 4.92
C GLY A 253 5.24 -19.57 3.64
N LEU A 254 6.58 -19.66 3.58
CA LEU A 254 7.33 -19.29 2.39
C LEU A 254 7.40 -20.47 1.42
N TRP A 255 6.79 -20.30 0.26
CA TRP A 255 6.83 -21.27 -0.83
C TRP A 255 7.89 -20.90 -1.87
N LEU A 256 8.20 -21.86 -2.73
CA LEU A 256 9.18 -21.71 -3.80
C LEU A 256 8.46 -21.73 -5.15
N ARG A 257 8.70 -20.73 -6.00
CA ARG A 257 8.30 -20.77 -7.40
C ARG A 257 9.37 -21.49 -8.21
N VAL A 258 9.00 -22.57 -8.86
CA VAL A 258 9.83 -23.32 -9.81
C VAL A 258 9.35 -23.05 -11.22
N THR A 259 10.24 -22.54 -12.06
CA THR A 259 9.97 -22.22 -13.46
C THR A 259 10.68 -23.23 -14.34
N THR A 260 9.96 -23.84 -15.26
CA THR A 260 10.46 -24.76 -16.29
C THR A 260 10.08 -24.28 -17.68
N PRO A 261 10.61 -24.85 -18.76
CA PRO A 261 10.15 -24.54 -20.12
C PRO A 261 8.66 -24.83 -20.34
N GLN A 262 8.08 -25.78 -19.57
CA GLN A 262 6.68 -26.20 -19.71
C GLN A 262 5.71 -25.38 -18.86
N GLY A 263 6.18 -24.62 -17.88
CA GLY A 263 5.33 -23.83 -16.99
C GLY A 263 5.96 -23.53 -15.64
N GLU A 264 5.12 -23.17 -14.69
CA GLU A 264 5.52 -22.81 -13.32
C GLU A 264 4.72 -23.63 -12.29
N ALA A 265 5.37 -23.94 -11.16
CA ALA A 265 4.71 -24.53 -10.00
C ALA A 265 5.11 -23.80 -8.71
N LEU A 266 4.19 -23.72 -7.76
CA LEU A 266 4.45 -23.25 -6.40
C LEU A 266 4.59 -24.48 -5.48
N LEU A 267 5.67 -24.53 -4.72
CA LEU A 267 6.03 -25.69 -3.92
C LEU A 267 6.21 -25.30 -2.45
N PRO A 268 5.52 -25.98 -1.51
CA PRO A 268 5.83 -25.88 -0.08
C PRO A 268 7.19 -26.51 0.22
N ALA A 269 7.70 -26.32 1.44
CA ALA A 269 8.88 -27.05 1.91
C ALA A 269 8.64 -28.57 1.82
N GLY A 270 9.65 -29.31 1.36
CA GLY A 270 9.55 -30.76 1.16
C GLY A 270 10.36 -31.28 -0.02
N GLU A 271 10.05 -32.50 -0.44
CA GLU A 271 10.65 -33.19 -1.57
C GLU A 271 9.67 -33.27 -2.75
N HIS A 272 10.12 -32.91 -3.94
CA HIS A 272 9.30 -32.84 -5.12
C HIS A 272 9.98 -33.49 -6.32
N ILE A 273 9.22 -34.22 -7.13
CA ILE A 273 9.71 -34.78 -8.38
C ILE A 273 9.37 -33.83 -9.53
N LEU A 274 10.38 -33.32 -10.21
CA LEU A 274 10.20 -32.26 -11.22
C LEU A 274 9.30 -32.70 -12.38
N SER A 275 9.38 -33.95 -12.82
CA SER A 275 8.53 -34.47 -13.91
C SER A 275 7.05 -34.65 -13.55
N SER A 276 6.69 -34.56 -12.26
CA SER A 276 5.32 -34.69 -11.78
C SER A 276 4.75 -33.41 -11.17
N LEU A 277 5.42 -32.27 -11.36
CA LEU A 277 4.94 -30.98 -10.86
C LEU A 277 3.62 -30.58 -11.53
N PRO A 278 2.66 -30.03 -10.77
CA PRO A 278 1.43 -29.46 -11.32
C PRO A 278 1.74 -28.09 -11.96
N LEU A 279 2.29 -28.14 -13.17
CA LEU A 279 2.71 -26.92 -13.88
C LEU A 279 1.50 -26.15 -14.38
N ALA A 280 1.40 -24.88 -14.00
CA ALA A 280 0.50 -23.91 -14.60
C ALA A 280 1.21 -23.17 -15.77
N SER A 281 0.44 -22.74 -16.76
CA SER A 281 0.96 -21.86 -17.81
C SER A 281 1.37 -20.53 -17.21
N ARG A 282 2.47 -19.97 -17.71
CA ARG A 282 2.90 -18.64 -17.29
C ARG A 282 1.86 -17.60 -17.69
N PRO A 283 1.53 -16.65 -16.81
CA PRO A 283 0.76 -15.51 -17.23
C PRO A 283 1.50 -14.83 -18.39
N THR A 284 0.85 -14.70 -19.52
CA THR A 284 1.38 -13.84 -20.60
C THR A 284 1.19 -12.41 -20.12
N PRO A 285 2.26 -11.58 -20.07
CA PRO A 285 2.10 -10.16 -19.80
C PRO A 285 1.16 -9.58 -20.89
N GLN A 286 -0.10 -9.42 -20.54
CA GLN A 286 -0.99 -8.63 -21.36
C GLN A 286 -0.52 -7.19 -21.22
N ARG A 287 -0.26 -6.51 -22.34
CA ARG A 287 -0.22 -5.05 -22.32
C ARG A 287 -1.52 -4.62 -21.63
N PRO A 288 -1.49 -3.72 -20.62
CA PRO A 288 -2.72 -3.14 -20.12
C PRO A 288 -3.44 -2.67 -21.37
N GLU A 289 -4.57 -3.31 -21.70
CA GLU A 289 -5.50 -2.72 -22.65
C GLU A 289 -5.69 -1.31 -22.12
N ASP A 290 -5.48 -0.32 -22.96
CA ASP A 290 -5.63 1.06 -22.56
C ASP A 290 -6.99 1.15 -21.85
N ILE A 291 -6.95 1.20 -20.52
CA ILE A 291 -8.13 1.54 -19.73
C ILE A 291 -8.51 2.87 -20.34
N GLN A 292 -9.54 2.87 -21.19
CA GLN A 292 -9.87 4.02 -22.04
C GLN A 292 -9.91 5.22 -21.12
N ARG A 293 -8.85 6.01 -21.17
CA ARG A 293 -8.75 7.27 -20.46
C ARG A 293 -9.69 8.24 -21.15
N THR A 294 -10.99 8.04 -20.99
CA THR A 294 -11.99 9.06 -21.29
C THR A 294 -11.80 10.17 -20.27
N ARG A 295 -10.67 10.87 -20.41
CA ARG A 295 -10.41 12.06 -19.62
C ARG A 295 -11.38 13.14 -20.09
N LYS A 296 -12.47 13.29 -19.37
CA LYS A 296 -13.34 14.45 -19.46
C LYS A 296 -12.59 15.62 -18.81
N TRP A 297 -11.61 16.19 -19.55
CA TRP A 297 -10.83 17.31 -19.05
C TRP A 297 -11.73 18.55 -18.91
N HIS A 298 -11.64 19.23 -17.76
CA HIS A 298 -12.31 20.50 -17.52
C HIS A 298 -11.26 21.51 -17.08
N TRP A 299 -11.36 22.78 -17.54
CA TRP A 299 -10.42 23.86 -17.20
C TRP A 299 -10.30 24.09 -15.67
N ARG A 300 -11.37 23.80 -14.91
CA ARG A 300 -11.35 23.85 -13.44
C ARG A 300 -10.36 22.84 -12.82
N ASP A 301 -10.06 21.75 -13.47
CA ASP A 301 -9.09 20.77 -12.97
C ASP A 301 -7.66 21.37 -13.02
N ALA A 302 -7.35 22.16 -14.07
CA ALA A 302 -6.09 22.88 -14.16
C ALA A 302 -5.98 23.97 -13.10
N LEU A 303 -7.09 24.67 -12.80
CA LEU A 303 -7.15 25.68 -11.76
C LEU A 303 -6.93 25.06 -10.37
N TYR A 304 -7.58 23.94 -10.08
CA TYR A 304 -7.41 23.21 -8.83
C TYR A 304 -5.98 22.68 -8.66
N ASP A 305 -5.40 22.09 -9.70
CA ASP A 305 -4.01 21.63 -9.67
C ASP A 305 -3.03 22.81 -9.45
N TYR A 306 -3.35 24.00 -9.99
CA TYR A 306 -2.59 25.22 -9.76
C TYR A 306 -2.74 25.73 -8.32
N GLU A 307 -3.95 25.75 -7.77
CA GLU A 307 -4.23 26.21 -6.40
C GLU A 307 -3.64 25.24 -5.35
N SER A 308 -3.73 23.94 -5.57
CA SER A 308 -3.12 22.95 -4.68
C SER A 308 -1.59 23.04 -4.67
N ARG A 309 -0.96 23.41 -5.80
CA ARG A 309 0.47 23.70 -5.86
C ARG A 309 0.85 25.03 -5.19
N LYS A 310 -0.04 26.03 -5.24
CA LYS A 310 0.15 27.28 -4.49
C LYS A 310 0.09 27.05 -2.98
N GLY A 311 -0.81 26.23 -2.50
CA GLY A 311 -0.92 25.87 -1.08
C GLY A 311 0.41 25.38 -0.47
N LYS A 312 1.26 24.72 -1.25
CA LYS A 312 2.62 24.32 -0.82
C LYS A 312 3.52 25.52 -0.45
N ARG A 313 3.32 26.69 -1.07
CA ARG A 313 4.11 27.91 -0.78
C ARG A 313 3.66 28.66 0.47
N TYR A 314 2.40 28.51 0.89
CA TYR A 314 1.86 29.18 2.09
C TYR A 314 2.24 28.51 3.41
N HIS A 315 2.82 27.30 3.37
CA HIS A 315 3.28 26.62 4.58
C HIS A 315 4.67 27.10 5.07
N GLU A 316 5.33 28.00 4.34
CA GLU A 316 6.59 28.59 4.80
C GLU A 316 6.40 29.45 6.08
N ASP A 317 5.20 30.01 6.29
CA ASP A 317 4.87 30.83 7.46
C ASP A 317 4.63 30.03 8.75
N LEU A 318 4.54 28.71 8.68
CA LEU A 318 4.33 27.83 9.84
C LEU A 318 5.58 27.66 10.73
N PHE A 319 6.72 28.21 10.32
CA PHE A 319 8.01 28.07 10.98
C PHE A 319 8.66 29.42 11.38
N SER A 320 7.94 30.53 11.19
CA SER A 320 8.34 31.87 11.68
C SER A 320 7.97 32.12 13.13
#